data_a547e79f9adce7c8ec9d8e6938b31ece
#
_entry.id   a547e79f9adce7c8ec9d8e6938b31ece
#
_cell.length_a   1.000
_cell.length_b   1.000
_cell.length_c   1.000
_cell.angle_alpha   90.00
_cell.angle_beta   90.00
_cell.angle_gamma   90.00
#
_symmetry.space_group_name_H-M   'P 1'
#
loop_
_entity.id
_entity.type
_entity.pdbx_description
1 polymer ?
#
loop_
_entity_poly.entity_id
_entity_poly.type
_entity_poly.pdbx_seq_one_letter_code
_entity_poly.pdbx_strand_id
1 'polypeptide(L)'
;MRDFLPNAVGGVLWYGNDDPNMVPYTPVYCSATQAPACYDPSDADGVTFSWNSAFWVQNWVSNMTYPRYSQLFPSLQQARQELEDRYAAKQAEVECQATELLQLLLLCYGQIHR
;
A
#
# COMPACT_ATOMS: atom_id res chain seq x y z
N MET A 1 -11.70 -12.17 1.14
CA MET A 1 -10.75 -12.69 0.13
C MET A 1 -11.44 -12.64 -1.22
N ARG A 2 -10.77 -12.24 -2.28
CA ARG A 2 -11.36 -12.19 -3.63
C ARG A 2 -11.17 -13.56 -4.28
N ASP A 3 -12.24 -14.34 -4.31
CA ASP A 3 -12.22 -15.77 -4.66
C ASP A 3 -11.80 -16.07 -6.12
N PHE A 4 -11.82 -15.04 -6.98
CA PHE A 4 -11.42 -15.15 -8.39
C PHE A 4 -9.92 -14.87 -8.65
N LEU A 5 -9.18 -14.46 -7.62
CA LEU A 5 -7.75 -14.18 -7.73
C LEU A 5 -6.90 -15.31 -7.12
N PRO A 6 -5.67 -15.52 -7.62
CA PRO A 6 -4.73 -16.41 -6.98
C PRO A 6 -4.52 -16.06 -5.51
N ASN A 7 -4.34 -17.05 -4.65
CA ASN A 7 -4.16 -16.86 -3.21
C ASN A 7 -3.03 -15.88 -2.87
N ALA A 8 -1.96 -15.85 -3.67
CA ALA A 8 -0.83 -14.96 -3.47
C ALA A 8 -1.19 -13.46 -3.59
N VAL A 9 -2.22 -13.12 -4.36
CA VAL A 9 -2.65 -11.74 -4.57
C VAL A 9 -4.11 -11.50 -4.18
N GLY A 10 -4.82 -12.52 -3.68
CA GLY A 10 -6.22 -12.45 -3.28
C GLY A 10 -6.45 -11.72 -1.95
N GLY A 11 -5.46 -11.69 -1.08
CA GLY A 11 -5.50 -11.03 0.22
C GLY A 11 -4.71 -9.72 0.22
N VAL A 12 -5.38 -8.60 0.40
CA VAL A 12 -4.77 -7.26 0.48
C VAL A 12 -5.30 -6.54 1.71
N LEU A 13 -4.37 -5.99 2.49
CA LEU A 13 -4.66 -5.05 3.57
C LEU A 13 -4.35 -3.63 3.07
N TRP A 14 -5.33 -2.75 3.16
CA TRP A 14 -5.10 -1.31 2.99
C TRP A 14 -4.68 -0.74 4.34
N TYR A 15 -3.42 -0.38 4.44
CA TYR A 15 -2.79 0.05 5.67
C TYR A 15 -2.47 1.54 5.66
N GLY A 16 -2.82 2.21 6.75
CA GLY A 16 -2.41 3.58 7.05
C GLY A 16 -2.06 3.67 8.53
N ASN A 17 -1.07 4.45 8.87
CA ASN A 17 -0.69 4.73 10.25
C ASN A 17 -0.87 6.22 10.55
N ASP A 18 -0.97 6.56 11.83
CA ASP A 18 -1.30 7.89 12.33
C ASP A 18 -2.79 8.25 12.13
N ASP A 19 -3.14 9.43 11.67
CA ASP A 19 -4.51 9.90 11.56
C ASP A 19 -5.25 9.30 10.36
N PRO A 20 -6.24 8.43 10.56
CA PRO A 20 -6.91 7.71 9.47
C PRO A 20 -7.70 8.62 8.52
N ASN A 21 -8.00 9.85 8.94
CA ASN A 21 -8.71 10.83 8.12
C ASN A 21 -7.79 11.60 7.17
N MET A 22 -6.49 11.66 7.48
CA MET A 22 -5.52 12.50 6.77
C MET A 22 -4.45 11.71 6.01
N VAL A 23 -4.26 10.44 6.34
CA VAL A 23 -3.20 9.63 5.73
C VAL A 23 -3.70 8.85 4.52
N PRO A 24 -2.89 8.66 3.48
CA PRO A 24 -3.21 7.75 2.38
C PRO A 24 -3.08 6.29 2.85
N TYR A 25 -4.00 5.46 2.39
CA TYR A 25 -3.92 4.03 2.61
C TYR A 25 -3.09 3.35 1.52
N THR A 26 -2.17 2.50 1.94
CA THR A 26 -1.26 1.77 1.06
C THR A 26 -1.68 0.30 1.01
N PRO A 27 -1.83 -0.31 -0.18
CA PRO A 27 -2.15 -1.73 -0.29
C PRO A 27 -0.93 -2.58 0.04
N VAL A 28 -1.09 -3.50 0.99
CA VAL A 28 -0.08 -4.49 1.38
C VAL A 28 -0.65 -5.88 1.16
N TYR A 29 0.02 -6.68 0.34
CA TYR A 29 -0.40 -8.06 0.10
C TYR A 29 -0.07 -8.93 1.31
N CYS A 30 -1.02 -9.78 1.71
CA CYS A 30 -0.83 -10.70 2.83
C CYS A 30 0.29 -11.74 2.59
N SER A 31 0.66 -11.94 1.33
CA SER A 31 1.76 -12.81 0.90
C SER A 31 3.13 -12.10 0.87
N ALA A 32 3.19 -10.80 1.16
CA ALA A 32 4.45 -10.06 1.17
C ALA A 32 5.39 -10.61 2.26
N THR A 33 6.64 -10.86 1.90
CA THR A 33 7.67 -11.39 2.80
C THR A 33 8.50 -10.28 3.46
N GLN A 34 8.39 -9.06 2.95
CA GLN A 34 9.06 -7.89 3.46
C GLN A 34 8.09 -6.71 3.53
N ALA A 35 8.23 -5.90 4.57
CA ALA A 35 7.52 -4.64 4.65
C ALA A 35 8.07 -3.65 3.60
N PRO A 36 7.24 -2.73 3.07
CA PRO A 36 7.76 -1.60 2.32
C PRO A 36 8.79 -0.82 3.14
N ALA A 37 9.86 -0.34 2.49
CA ALA A 37 10.97 0.33 3.18
C ALA A 37 10.53 1.50 4.07
N CYS A 38 9.49 2.24 3.65
CA CYS A 38 8.96 3.35 4.45
C CYS A 38 8.21 2.91 5.72
N TYR A 39 7.90 1.64 5.87
CA TYR A 39 7.30 1.02 7.07
C TYR A 39 8.28 0.12 7.83
N ASP A 40 9.54 0.03 7.38
CA ASP A 40 10.56 -0.75 8.06
C ASP A 40 11.07 0.02 9.30
N PRO A 41 10.96 -0.56 10.51
CA PRO A 41 11.39 0.10 11.73
C PRO A 41 12.92 0.21 11.85
N SER A 42 13.70 -0.48 11.02
CA SER A 42 15.17 -0.39 11.04
C SER A 42 15.69 0.98 10.61
N ASP A 43 14.95 1.70 9.75
CA ASP A 43 15.33 3.01 9.24
C ASP A 43 14.76 4.18 10.06
N ALA A 44 13.81 3.91 10.96
CA ALA A 44 13.18 4.95 11.76
C ALA A 44 12.66 4.38 13.08
N ASP A 45 13.25 4.81 14.17
CA ASP A 45 12.74 4.51 15.49
C ASP A 45 11.49 5.35 15.84
N GLY A 46 10.84 5.04 16.97
CA GLY A 46 9.67 5.76 17.47
C GLY A 46 9.98 7.11 18.14
N VAL A 47 11.22 7.54 18.16
CA VAL A 47 11.70 8.72 18.90
C VAL A 47 12.31 9.76 17.97
N THR A 48 13.02 9.33 16.92
CA THR A 48 13.77 10.20 16.02
C THR A 48 13.02 10.40 14.71
N PHE A 49 12.74 11.65 14.37
CA PHE A 49 12.10 11.99 13.09
C PHE A 49 12.95 11.53 11.90
N SER A 50 12.29 10.93 10.91
CA SER A 50 12.91 10.54 9.65
C SER A 50 11.98 10.77 8.47
N TRP A 51 12.48 11.42 7.42
CA TRP A 51 11.78 11.57 6.15
C TRP A 51 11.59 10.26 5.38
N ASN A 52 12.32 9.21 5.74
CA ASN A 52 12.21 7.89 5.14
C ASN A 52 11.08 7.05 5.77
N SER A 53 10.54 7.49 6.89
CA SER A 53 9.47 6.81 7.60
C SER A 53 8.09 7.36 7.22
N ALA A 54 7.21 6.50 6.74
CA ALA A 54 5.83 6.87 6.44
C ALA A 54 5.10 7.40 7.68
N PHE A 55 5.32 6.80 8.85
CA PHE A 55 4.76 7.28 10.12
C PHE A 55 5.14 8.73 10.40
N TRP A 56 6.43 9.05 10.37
CA TRP A 56 6.89 10.40 10.69
C TRP A 56 6.42 11.45 9.70
N VAL A 57 6.43 11.12 8.40
CA VAL A 57 5.94 12.03 7.35
C VAL A 57 4.44 12.27 7.49
N GLN A 58 3.66 11.22 7.70
CA GLN A 58 2.21 11.32 7.87
C GLN A 58 1.85 12.08 9.14
N ASN A 59 2.51 11.78 10.25
CA ASN A 59 2.34 12.50 11.52
C ASN A 59 2.68 13.98 11.39
N TRP A 60 3.77 14.32 10.70
CA TRP A 60 4.13 15.70 10.43
C TRP A 60 3.04 16.44 9.63
N VAL A 61 2.55 15.83 8.54
CA VAL A 61 1.49 16.40 7.69
C VAL A 61 0.20 16.60 8.49
N SER A 62 -0.21 15.62 9.27
CA SER A 62 -1.42 15.70 10.12
C SER A 62 -1.29 16.84 11.13
N ASN A 63 -0.17 16.92 11.84
CA ASN A 63 0.09 17.96 12.83
C ASN A 63 0.13 19.37 12.22
N MET A 64 0.64 19.52 11.01
CA MET A 64 0.63 20.81 10.30
C MET A 64 -0.76 21.19 9.77
N THR A 65 -1.61 20.20 9.52
CA THR A 65 -2.98 20.41 9.00
C THR A 65 -3.95 20.83 10.12
N TYR A 66 -3.85 20.24 11.30
CA TYR A 66 -4.77 20.49 12.42
C TYR A 66 -4.98 21.96 12.77
N PRO A 67 -3.96 22.83 12.90
CA PRO A 67 -4.16 24.22 13.29
C PRO A 67 -4.96 25.05 12.28
N ARG A 68 -5.04 24.59 11.02
CA ARG A 68 -5.77 25.26 9.93
C ARG A 68 -6.58 24.25 9.11
N TYR A 69 -7.25 23.36 9.79
CA TYR A 69 -7.94 22.22 9.21
C TYR A 69 -8.85 22.58 8.03
N SER A 70 -9.75 23.55 8.21
CA SER A 70 -10.69 23.98 7.17
C SER A 70 -10.03 24.54 5.90
N GLN A 71 -8.81 25.03 6.03
CA GLN A 71 -8.06 25.61 4.91
C GLN A 71 -7.17 24.57 4.21
N LEU A 72 -6.54 23.68 4.97
CA LEU A 72 -5.53 22.75 4.47
C LEU A 72 -6.08 21.37 4.11
N PHE A 73 -7.10 20.92 4.83
CA PHE A 73 -7.67 19.58 4.65
C PHE A 73 -8.18 19.33 3.22
N PRO A 74 -8.86 20.26 2.51
CA PRO A 74 -9.28 20.00 1.13
C PRO A 74 -8.13 19.68 0.18
N SER A 75 -7.02 20.39 0.28
CA SER A 75 -5.83 20.12 -0.54
C SER A 75 -5.14 18.79 -0.15
N LEU A 76 -5.09 18.49 1.13
CA LEU A 76 -4.59 17.22 1.63
C LEU A 76 -5.45 16.05 1.16
N GLN A 77 -6.76 16.19 1.22
CA GLN A 77 -7.70 15.18 0.75
C GLN A 77 -7.56 14.89 -0.74
N GLN A 78 -7.37 15.94 -1.55
CA GLN A 78 -7.09 15.77 -2.98
C GLN A 78 -5.80 15.00 -3.22
N ALA A 79 -4.70 15.38 -2.58
CA ALA A 79 -3.41 14.71 -2.71
C ALA A 79 -3.48 13.24 -2.25
N ARG A 80 -4.19 12.97 -1.16
CA ARG A 80 -4.47 11.62 -0.67
C ARG A 80 -5.21 10.79 -1.71
N GLN A 81 -6.28 11.33 -2.30
CA GLN A 81 -7.07 10.64 -3.31
C GLN A 81 -6.23 10.31 -4.55
N GLU A 82 -5.43 11.25 -5.03
CA GLU A 82 -4.52 11.03 -6.17
C GLU A 82 -3.50 9.91 -5.90
N LEU A 83 -3.00 9.81 -4.67
CA LEU A 83 -2.11 8.71 -4.26
C LEU A 83 -2.83 7.36 -4.22
N GLU A 84 -4.01 7.31 -3.60
CA GLU A 84 -4.81 6.09 -3.49
C GLU A 84 -5.27 5.59 -4.87
N ASP A 85 -5.62 6.48 -5.79
CA ASP A 85 -5.96 6.14 -7.18
C ASP A 85 -4.77 5.53 -7.93
N ARG A 86 -3.55 6.08 -7.73
CA ARG A 86 -2.33 5.48 -8.30
C ARG A 86 -2.04 4.10 -7.71
N TYR A 87 -2.23 3.93 -6.41
CA TYR A 87 -2.07 2.63 -5.77
C TYR A 87 -3.09 1.61 -6.27
N ALA A 88 -4.34 2.00 -6.44
CA ALA A 88 -5.38 1.14 -6.98
C ALA A 88 -5.09 0.71 -8.43
N ALA A 89 -4.61 1.64 -9.27
CA ALA A 89 -4.21 1.34 -10.64
C ALA A 89 -3.02 0.36 -10.68
N LYS A 90 -2.01 0.58 -9.83
CA LYS A 90 -0.86 -0.31 -9.74
C LYS A 90 -1.23 -1.68 -9.19
N GLN A 91 -2.15 -1.74 -8.24
CA GLN A 91 -2.70 -3.00 -7.72
C GLN A 91 -3.36 -3.82 -8.84
N ALA A 92 -4.20 -3.19 -9.66
CA ALA A 92 -4.86 -3.86 -10.78
C ALA A 92 -3.84 -4.43 -11.80
N GLU A 93 -2.78 -3.69 -12.09
CA GLU A 93 -1.68 -4.13 -12.95
C GLU A 93 -0.97 -5.37 -12.37
N VAL A 94 -0.59 -5.31 -11.10
CA VAL A 94 0.09 -6.41 -10.40
C VAL A 94 -0.77 -7.67 -10.36
N GLU A 95 -2.06 -7.53 -10.08
CA GLU A 95 -3.00 -8.66 -10.03
C GLU A 95 -3.19 -9.31 -11.41
N CYS A 96 -3.23 -8.50 -12.47
CA CYS A 96 -3.28 -8.99 -13.83
C CYS A 96 -2.02 -9.79 -14.18
N GLN A 97 -0.85 -9.24 -13.93
CA GLN A 97 0.44 -9.91 -14.19
C GLN A 97 0.59 -11.22 -13.38
N ALA A 98 0.20 -11.21 -12.12
CA ALA A 98 0.27 -12.39 -11.26
C ALA A 98 -0.66 -13.51 -11.75
N THR A 99 -1.83 -13.17 -12.26
CA THR A 99 -2.80 -14.11 -12.81
C THR A 99 -2.26 -14.75 -14.09
N GLU A 100 -1.67 -13.96 -14.99
CA GLU A 100 -1.04 -14.44 -16.22
C GLU A 100 0.14 -15.40 -15.93
N LEU A 101 1.01 -15.03 -14.99
CA LEU A 101 2.14 -15.87 -14.58
C LEU A 101 1.68 -17.19 -13.98
N LEU A 102 0.64 -17.20 -13.17
CA LEU A 102 0.08 -18.43 -12.60
C LEU A 102 -0.48 -19.34 -13.68
N GLN A 103 -1.20 -18.80 -14.66
CA GLN A 103 -1.73 -19.57 -15.79
C GLN A 103 -0.60 -20.24 -16.60
N LEU A 104 0.47 -19.49 -16.88
CA LEU A 104 1.65 -20.02 -17.57
C LEU A 104 2.32 -21.17 -16.79
N LEU A 105 2.49 -21.00 -15.48
CA LEU A 105 3.06 -22.03 -14.61
C LEU A 105 2.22 -23.32 -14.61
N LEU A 106 0.90 -23.19 -14.53
CA LEU A 106 0.00 -24.34 -14.56
C LEU A 106 0.03 -25.08 -15.90
N LEU A 107 0.15 -24.36 -17.01
CA LEU A 107 0.30 -24.96 -18.35
C LEU A 107 1.62 -25.73 -18.48
N CYS A 108 2.73 -25.15 -18.03
CA CYS A 108 4.04 -25.80 -18.03
C CYS A 108 4.05 -27.07 -17.16
N TYR A 109 3.46 -26.99 -15.95
CA TYR A 109 3.38 -28.14 -15.05
C TYR A 109 2.54 -29.29 -15.63
N GLY A 110 1.43 -28.97 -16.28
CA GLY A 110 0.58 -29.94 -16.93
C GLY A 110 1.22 -30.64 -18.14
N GLN A 111 2.25 -30.03 -18.77
CA GLN A 111 3.01 -30.67 -19.88
C GLN A 111 4.12 -31.59 -19.37
N ILE A 112 4.69 -31.33 -18.21
CA ILE A 112 5.78 -32.15 -17.64
C ILE A 112 5.26 -33.48 -17.06
N HIS A 113 3.99 -33.49 -16.65
CA HIS A 113 3.38 -34.69 -16.02
C HIS A 113 2.41 -35.46 -16.94
N ARG A 114 2.47 -35.24 -18.26
CA ARG A 114 1.85 -36.07 -19.26
C ARG A 114 2.91 -36.97 -19.91
#